data_478f6a8d53e944439cf2905de419cdac
#
_entry.id   478f6a8d53e944439cf2905de419cdac
#
_cell.length_a   1.000
_cell.length_b   1.000
_cell.length_c   1.000
_cell.angle_alpha   90.00
_cell.angle_beta   90.00
_cell.angle_gamma   90.00
#
_symmetry.space_group_name_H-M   'P 1'
#
loop_
_entity.id
_entity.type
_entity.pdbx_description
1 polymer ?
#
loop_
_entity_poly.entity_id
_entity_poly.type
_entity_poly.pdbx_seq_one_letter_code
_entity_poly.pdbx_strand_id
1 'polypeptide(L)'
;MATTYKKFTKEQRSSFAYWYWHWKAFNDTAKEYGMWRIKYLFHDIEKPFLRLIWPYEKVQKWHRTHNAHHLEYKGDHDWDAMFIDWECSHLTKEQCPRNAVQEAKYMYEIEGKMDKLSYLLFMNAAHRILKNYEYKKVHTS
;
A
#
# COMPACT_ATOMS: atom_id res chain seq x y z
N MET A 1 -17.84 8.18 10.70
CA MET A 1 -18.24 8.44 9.31
C MET A 1 -17.23 7.89 8.34
N ALA A 2 -17.70 7.23 7.30
CA ALA A 2 -16.80 6.74 6.26
C ALA A 2 -16.27 7.92 5.44
N THR A 3 -14.95 7.99 5.28
CA THR A 3 -14.33 9.00 4.43
C THR A 3 -14.52 8.60 2.97
N THR A 4 -14.99 9.55 2.15
CA THR A 4 -15.09 9.34 0.71
C THR A 4 -13.77 9.73 0.06
N TYR A 5 -13.19 8.80 -0.70
CA TYR A 5 -11.92 9.02 -1.40
C TYR A 5 -12.19 9.23 -2.89
N LYS A 6 -11.39 10.08 -3.50
CA LYS A 6 -11.42 10.25 -4.95
C LYS A 6 -10.71 9.07 -5.60
N LYS A 7 -11.36 8.44 -6.58
CA LYS A 7 -10.78 7.33 -7.33
C LYS A 7 -10.20 7.83 -8.65
N PHE A 8 -9.09 7.23 -9.05
CA PHE A 8 -8.33 7.65 -10.22
C PHE A 8 -8.17 6.50 -11.19
N THR A 9 -8.28 6.78 -12.49
CA THR A 9 -7.97 5.82 -13.54
C THR A 9 -6.46 5.59 -13.59
N LYS A 10 -6.04 4.52 -14.29
CA LYS A 10 -4.62 4.20 -14.45
C LYS A 10 -3.84 5.39 -15.01
N GLU A 11 -4.42 6.07 -16.01
CA GLU A 11 -3.78 7.23 -16.66
C GLU A 11 -3.65 8.44 -15.72
N GLN A 12 -4.53 8.56 -14.74
CA GLN A 12 -4.53 9.68 -13.80
C GLN A 12 -3.59 9.47 -12.61
N ARG A 13 -3.00 8.27 -12.47
CA ARG A 13 -2.16 7.95 -11.31
C ARG A 13 -0.81 8.67 -11.29
N SER A 14 -0.48 9.41 -12.35
CA SER A 14 0.74 10.22 -12.39
C SER A 14 0.55 11.62 -11.81
N SER A 15 -0.68 12.01 -11.43
CA SER A 15 -0.99 13.35 -10.96
C SER A 15 -0.61 13.55 -9.49
N PHE A 16 -0.36 14.82 -9.12
CA PHE A 16 -0.16 15.18 -7.71
C PHE A 16 -1.42 14.89 -6.89
N ALA A 17 -2.61 15.12 -7.48
CA ALA A 17 -3.86 14.83 -6.78
C ALA A 17 -3.96 13.35 -6.39
N TYR A 18 -3.57 12.44 -7.29
CA TYR A 18 -3.54 11.03 -6.96
C TYR A 18 -2.58 10.75 -5.80
N TRP A 19 -1.35 11.33 -5.86
CA TRP A 19 -0.39 11.15 -4.78
C TRP A 19 -0.98 11.57 -3.43
N TYR A 20 -1.66 12.73 -3.38
CA TYR A 20 -2.27 13.23 -2.14
C TYR A 20 -3.34 12.26 -1.61
N TRP A 21 -4.26 11.82 -2.49
CA TRP A 21 -5.34 10.93 -2.07
C TRP A 21 -4.82 9.56 -1.66
N HIS A 22 -3.81 9.04 -2.34
CA HIS A 22 -3.15 7.79 -1.95
C HIS A 22 -2.45 7.92 -0.60
N TRP A 23 -1.73 9.02 -0.40
CA TRP A 23 -1.08 9.32 0.88
C TRP A 23 -2.10 9.37 2.02
N LYS A 24 -3.22 10.07 1.79
CA LYS A 24 -4.29 10.16 2.78
C LYS A 24 -4.90 8.79 3.07
N ALA A 25 -5.23 8.01 2.03
CA ALA A 25 -5.80 6.68 2.19
C ALA A 25 -4.85 5.75 2.94
N PHE A 26 -3.56 5.81 2.65
CA PHE A 26 -2.55 5.01 3.33
C PHE A 26 -2.52 5.31 4.83
N ASN A 27 -2.43 6.59 5.18
CA ASN A 27 -2.37 6.99 6.59
C ASN A 27 -3.67 6.69 7.33
N ASP A 28 -4.82 6.94 6.70
CA ASP A 28 -6.12 6.66 7.32
C ASP A 28 -6.30 5.15 7.54
N THR A 29 -5.88 4.32 6.59
CA THR A 29 -5.98 2.87 6.71
C THR A 29 -5.08 2.36 7.84
N ALA A 30 -3.85 2.87 7.94
CA ALA A 30 -2.95 2.50 9.03
C ALA A 30 -3.54 2.86 10.39
N LYS A 31 -4.17 4.02 10.51
CA LYS A 31 -4.84 4.44 11.75
C LYS A 31 -6.03 3.55 12.08
N GLU A 32 -6.82 3.20 11.08
CA GLU A 32 -7.98 2.32 11.29
C GLU A 32 -7.55 0.95 11.83
N TYR A 33 -6.47 0.38 11.29
CA TYR A 33 -5.97 -0.90 11.77
C TYR A 33 -5.13 -0.80 13.05
N GLY A 34 -4.96 0.41 13.59
CA GLY A 34 -4.25 0.62 14.85
C GLY A 34 -2.75 0.43 14.76
N MET A 35 -2.18 0.61 13.57
CA MET A 35 -0.75 0.40 13.34
C MET A 35 -0.05 1.64 12.75
N TRP A 36 -0.66 2.80 12.90
CA TRP A 36 -0.09 4.02 12.36
C TRP A 36 1.24 4.35 13.02
N ARG A 37 2.22 4.81 12.21
CA ARG A 37 3.53 5.27 12.66
C ARG A 37 3.84 6.62 12.04
N ILE A 38 4.61 7.43 12.73
CA ILE A 38 4.97 8.77 12.24
C ILE A 38 5.67 8.71 10.88
N LYS A 39 6.45 7.65 10.62
CA LYS A 39 7.13 7.50 9.32
C LYS A 39 6.14 7.44 8.14
N TYR A 40 4.89 7.08 8.40
CA TYR A 40 3.88 7.00 7.34
C TYR A 40 3.45 8.37 6.79
N LEU A 41 3.72 9.45 7.55
CA LEU A 41 3.55 10.80 7.01
C LEU A 41 4.48 11.09 5.84
N PHE A 42 5.56 10.31 5.71
CA PHE A 42 6.53 10.44 4.63
C PHE A 42 6.35 9.40 3.54
N HIS A 43 5.23 8.67 3.57
CA HIS A 43 4.95 7.63 2.56
C HIS A 43 4.92 8.23 1.16
N ASP A 44 5.76 7.67 0.29
CA ASP A 44 5.89 8.08 -1.12
C ASP A 44 6.22 9.57 -1.30
N ILE A 45 6.77 10.22 -0.28
CA ILE A 45 7.01 11.67 -0.32
C ILE A 45 7.98 12.10 -1.43
N GLU A 46 8.88 11.21 -1.84
CA GLU A 46 9.84 11.53 -2.91
C GLU A 46 9.18 11.65 -4.28
N LYS A 47 8.01 11.06 -4.48
CA LYS A 47 7.37 11.06 -5.80
C LYS A 47 7.09 12.45 -6.35
N PRO A 48 6.42 13.37 -5.62
CA PRO A 48 6.16 14.71 -6.17
C PRO A 48 7.44 15.49 -6.44
N PHE A 49 8.49 15.28 -5.64
CA PHE A 49 9.77 15.98 -5.87
C PHE A 49 10.50 15.42 -7.09
N LEU A 50 10.53 14.08 -7.23
CA LEU A 50 11.19 13.47 -8.38
C LEU A 50 10.46 13.77 -9.68
N ARG A 51 9.13 13.96 -9.63
CA ARG A 51 8.36 14.32 -10.82
C ARG A 51 8.72 15.69 -11.40
N LEU A 52 9.36 16.53 -10.61
CA LEU A 52 9.84 17.83 -11.12
C LEU A 52 11.01 17.67 -12.09
N ILE A 53 11.77 16.56 -11.99
CA ILE A 53 12.96 16.35 -12.81
C ILE A 53 12.90 15.10 -13.69
N TRP A 54 12.00 14.14 -13.39
CA TRP A 54 11.91 12.87 -14.11
C TRP A 54 10.50 12.61 -14.60
N PRO A 55 10.32 11.90 -15.74
CA PRO A 55 9.00 11.44 -16.15
C PRO A 55 8.45 10.37 -15.19
N TYR A 56 7.14 10.18 -15.23
CA TYR A 56 6.42 9.31 -14.29
C TYR A 56 6.97 7.88 -14.27
N GLU A 57 7.25 7.30 -15.42
CA GLU A 57 7.72 5.91 -15.52
C GLU A 57 9.07 5.73 -14.82
N LYS A 58 9.95 6.71 -14.92
CA LYS A 58 11.26 6.68 -14.26
C LYS A 58 11.09 6.81 -12.74
N VAL A 59 10.20 7.67 -12.27
CA VAL A 59 9.90 7.83 -10.85
C VAL A 59 9.35 6.52 -10.28
N GLN A 60 8.41 5.88 -10.98
CA GLN A 60 7.81 4.63 -10.53
C GLN A 60 8.84 3.51 -10.42
N LYS A 61 9.72 3.37 -11.42
CA LYS A 61 10.77 2.35 -11.39
C LYS A 61 11.72 2.57 -10.23
N TRP A 62 12.18 3.81 -10.04
CA TRP A 62 13.07 4.16 -8.94
C TRP A 62 12.40 3.91 -7.59
N HIS A 63 11.14 4.36 -7.47
CA HIS A 63 10.38 4.20 -6.23
C HIS A 63 10.25 2.73 -5.83
N ARG A 64 9.84 1.88 -6.76
CA ARG A 64 9.63 0.46 -6.49
C ARG A 64 10.91 -0.27 -6.10
N THR A 65 12.04 0.12 -6.68
CA THR A 65 13.31 -0.55 -6.38
C THR A 65 14.01 0.00 -5.14
N HIS A 66 13.59 1.16 -4.62
CA HIS A 66 14.24 1.82 -3.48
C HIS A 66 13.36 1.90 -2.23
N ASN A 67 12.18 1.32 -2.25
CA ASN A 67 11.28 1.37 -1.10
C ASN A 67 10.89 -0.03 -0.62
N ALA A 68 11.05 -0.26 0.68
CA ALA A 68 10.85 -1.58 1.29
C ALA A 68 9.41 -2.09 1.24
N HIS A 69 8.44 -1.23 0.91
CA HIS A 69 7.05 -1.66 0.78
C HIS A 69 6.68 -2.15 -0.62
N HIS A 70 7.68 -2.32 -1.50
CA HIS A 70 7.49 -2.89 -2.84
C HIS A 70 8.28 -4.18 -3.01
N LEU A 71 7.73 -5.13 -3.77
CA LEU A 71 8.35 -6.44 -3.98
C LEU A 71 9.69 -6.34 -4.72
N GLU A 72 9.87 -5.32 -5.57
CA GLU A 72 11.10 -5.13 -6.36
C GLU A 72 12.28 -4.65 -5.53
N TYR A 73 12.06 -4.22 -4.29
CA TYR A 73 13.13 -3.82 -3.39
C TYR A 73 14.00 -5.01 -3.00
N LYS A 74 15.30 -4.86 -3.01
CA LYS A 74 16.25 -5.97 -2.77
C LYS A 74 16.68 -6.13 -1.32
N GLY A 75 16.34 -5.19 -0.44
CA GLY A 75 16.66 -5.27 0.98
C GLY A 75 15.55 -5.92 1.79
N ASP A 76 15.60 -5.72 3.10
CA ASP A 76 14.55 -6.21 4.00
C ASP A 76 13.25 -5.45 3.75
N HIS A 77 12.18 -6.18 3.49
CA HIS A 77 10.89 -5.58 3.17
C HIS A 77 10.16 -5.13 4.42
N ASP A 78 9.42 -4.02 4.29
CA ASP A 78 8.46 -3.56 5.29
C ASP A 78 7.09 -4.18 4.94
N TRP A 79 6.85 -5.38 5.45
CA TRP A 79 5.63 -6.13 5.13
C TRP A 79 4.37 -5.44 5.66
N ASP A 80 4.48 -4.76 6.80
CA ASP A 80 3.35 -4.01 7.37
C ASP A 80 2.94 -2.86 6.45
N ALA A 81 3.91 -2.08 5.99
CA ALA A 81 3.64 -0.99 5.06
C ALA A 81 3.12 -1.51 3.72
N MET A 82 3.66 -2.63 3.24
CA MET A 82 3.17 -3.24 2.00
C MET A 82 1.71 -3.68 2.14
N PHE A 83 1.36 -4.28 3.27
CA PHE A 83 -0.04 -4.67 3.53
C PHE A 83 -0.96 -3.45 3.47
N ILE A 84 -0.58 -2.37 4.16
CA ILE A 84 -1.40 -1.14 4.17
C ILE A 84 -1.49 -0.53 2.78
N ASP A 85 -0.39 -0.49 2.04
CA ASP A 85 -0.37 0.05 0.68
C ASP A 85 -1.32 -0.72 -0.24
N TRP A 86 -1.30 -2.04 -0.17
CA TRP A 86 -2.18 -2.88 -0.99
C TRP A 86 -3.63 -2.80 -0.51
N GLU A 87 -3.85 -2.74 0.79
CA GLU A 87 -5.20 -2.66 1.35
C GLU A 87 -5.89 -1.36 1.00
N CYS A 88 -5.18 -0.24 1.01
CA CYS A 88 -5.77 1.06 0.70
C CYS A 88 -5.93 1.33 -0.80
N SER A 89 -5.33 0.49 -1.65
CA SER A 89 -5.34 0.74 -3.10
C SER A 89 -6.73 0.84 -3.70
N HIS A 90 -7.67 0.01 -3.24
CA HIS A 90 -9.04 0.05 -3.78
C HIS A 90 -9.79 1.34 -3.46
N LEU A 91 -9.31 2.12 -2.48
CA LEU A 91 -9.95 3.39 -2.09
C LEU A 91 -9.70 4.49 -3.12
N THR A 92 -8.54 4.46 -3.77
CA THR A 92 -8.12 5.54 -4.68
C THR A 92 -7.88 5.10 -6.11
N LYS A 93 -7.92 3.81 -6.39
CA LYS A 93 -7.69 3.27 -7.75
C LYS A 93 -8.96 2.65 -8.29
N GLU A 94 -9.35 3.06 -9.49
CA GLU A 94 -10.40 2.36 -10.22
C GLU A 94 -9.89 1.02 -10.70
N GLN A 95 -10.79 0.05 -10.84
CA GLN A 95 -10.48 -1.30 -11.32
C GLN A 95 -9.43 -2.02 -10.46
N CYS A 96 -9.51 -1.80 -9.14
CA CYS A 96 -8.65 -2.46 -8.17
C CYS A 96 -9.53 -3.14 -7.10
N PRO A 97 -10.19 -4.26 -7.45
CA PRO A 97 -11.23 -4.84 -6.57
C PRO A 97 -10.70 -5.71 -5.44
N ARG A 98 -9.43 -6.12 -5.49
CA ARG A 98 -8.88 -7.05 -4.50
C ARG A 98 -8.35 -6.31 -3.28
N ASN A 99 -8.63 -6.86 -2.09
CA ASN A 99 -7.97 -6.40 -0.87
C ASN A 99 -6.54 -6.94 -0.81
N ALA A 100 -5.79 -6.58 0.24
CA ALA A 100 -4.37 -6.95 0.33
C ALA A 100 -4.15 -8.46 0.31
N VAL A 101 -4.96 -9.22 1.05
CA VAL A 101 -4.83 -10.68 1.10
C VAL A 101 -5.16 -11.30 -0.26
N GLN A 102 -6.24 -10.85 -0.89
CA GLN A 102 -6.63 -11.33 -2.22
C GLN A 102 -5.56 -11.00 -3.26
N GLU A 103 -4.97 -9.82 -3.19
CA GLU A 103 -3.91 -9.41 -4.10
C GLU A 103 -2.66 -10.27 -3.93
N ALA A 104 -2.27 -10.55 -2.69
CA ALA A 104 -1.13 -11.40 -2.41
C ALA A 104 -1.33 -12.82 -2.98
N LYS A 105 -2.52 -13.38 -2.79
CA LYS A 105 -2.87 -14.68 -3.35
C LYS A 105 -2.78 -14.68 -4.87
N TYR A 106 -3.31 -13.64 -5.49
CA TYR A 106 -3.28 -13.50 -6.95
C TYR A 106 -1.85 -13.39 -7.46
N MET A 107 -1.02 -12.55 -6.83
CA MET A 107 0.38 -12.37 -7.21
C MET A 107 1.18 -13.66 -7.07
N TYR A 108 0.90 -14.43 -6.02
CA TYR A 108 1.63 -15.69 -5.77
C TYR A 108 1.12 -16.83 -6.65
N GLU A 109 -0.19 -17.06 -6.70
CA GLU A 109 -0.76 -18.24 -7.36
C GLU A 109 -0.97 -18.07 -8.85
N ILE A 110 -1.30 -16.86 -9.30
CA ILE A 110 -1.71 -16.61 -10.70
C ILE A 110 -0.60 -15.94 -11.49
N GLU A 111 -0.08 -14.81 -11.01
CA GLU A 111 0.91 -14.04 -11.77
C GLU A 111 2.35 -14.51 -11.57
N GLY A 112 2.64 -15.26 -10.52
CA GLY A 112 3.99 -15.72 -10.24
C GLY A 112 4.99 -14.62 -9.92
N LYS A 113 4.50 -13.45 -9.48
CA LYS A 113 5.34 -12.29 -9.15
C LYS A 113 5.81 -12.26 -7.70
N MET A 114 5.37 -13.21 -6.90
CA MET A 114 5.67 -13.27 -5.48
C MET A 114 6.15 -14.68 -5.16
N ASP A 115 7.36 -14.82 -4.59
CA ASP A 115 7.86 -16.13 -4.22
C ASP A 115 7.19 -16.63 -2.93
N LYS A 116 7.38 -17.92 -2.61
CA LYS A 116 6.71 -18.55 -1.47
C LYS A 116 7.10 -17.90 -0.15
N LEU A 117 8.38 -17.59 0.05
CA LEU A 117 8.83 -16.97 1.30
C LEU A 117 8.22 -15.59 1.48
N SER A 118 8.25 -14.76 0.43
CA SER A 118 7.63 -13.44 0.46
C SER A 118 6.14 -13.53 0.76
N TYR A 119 5.45 -14.47 0.11
CA TYR A 119 4.03 -14.70 0.35
C TYR A 119 3.75 -15.05 1.81
N LEU A 120 4.54 -15.96 2.40
CA LEU A 120 4.35 -16.36 3.80
C LEU A 120 4.63 -15.19 4.75
N LEU A 121 5.68 -14.41 4.50
CA LEU A 121 6.00 -13.24 5.33
C LEU A 121 4.92 -12.16 5.24
N PHE A 122 4.41 -11.92 4.03
CA PHE A 122 3.30 -10.99 3.84
C PHE A 122 2.05 -11.47 4.58
N MET A 123 1.69 -12.73 4.43
CA MET A 123 0.50 -13.29 5.08
C MET A 123 0.62 -13.29 6.60
N ASN A 124 1.83 -13.53 7.14
CA ASN A 124 2.05 -13.40 8.58
C ASN A 124 1.77 -11.98 9.08
N ALA A 125 2.25 -10.98 8.37
CA ALA A 125 1.97 -9.58 8.70
C ALA A 125 0.48 -9.29 8.61
N ALA A 126 -0.18 -9.73 7.54
CA ALA A 126 -1.61 -9.54 7.33
C ALA A 126 -2.42 -10.16 8.46
N HIS A 127 -2.12 -11.41 8.83
CA HIS A 127 -2.84 -12.10 9.91
C HIS A 127 -2.67 -11.37 11.24
N ARG A 128 -1.46 -10.93 11.57
CA ARG A 128 -1.20 -10.21 12.81
C ARG A 128 -1.97 -8.90 12.87
N ILE A 129 -1.96 -8.14 11.78
CA ILE A 129 -2.64 -6.85 11.71
C ILE A 129 -4.15 -7.03 11.80
N LEU A 130 -4.71 -7.96 11.05
CA LEU A 130 -6.16 -8.21 11.03
C LEU A 130 -6.65 -8.77 12.37
N LYS A 131 -5.88 -9.64 13.00
CA LYS A 131 -6.23 -10.18 14.32
C LYS A 131 -6.27 -9.08 15.38
N ASN A 132 -5.28 -8.19 15.38
CA ASN A 132 -5.26 -7.06 16.30
C ASN A 132 -6.42 -6.10 16.04
N TYR A 133 -6.76 -5.87 14.79
CA TYR A 133 -7.89 -5.02 14.40
C TYR A 133 -9.20 -5.60 14.92
N GLU A 134 -9.45 -6.87 14.73
CA GLU A 134 -10.65 -7.54 15.21
C GLU A 134 -10.74 -7.50 16.72
N TYR A 135 -9.64 -7.75 17.41
CA TYR A 135 -9.59 -7.69 18.88
C TYR A 135 -9.98 -6.30 19.38
N LYS A 136 -9.40 -5.26 18.82
CA LYS A 136 -9.71 -3.88 19.22
C LYS A 136 -11.16 -3.54 18.94
N LYS A 137 -11.70 -3.97 17.80
CA LYS A 137 -13.07 -3.71 17.41
C LYS A 137 -14.06 -4.30 18.42
N VAL A 138 -13.77 -5.50 18.94
CA VAL A 138 -14.62 -6.17 19.93
C VAL A 138 -14.51 -5.51 21.31
N HIS A 139 -13.33 -5.00 21.67
CA HIS A 139 -13.04 -4.52 23.03
C HIS A 139 -13.12 -3.00 23.19
N THR A 140 -13.44 -2.25 22.14
CA THR A 140 -13.50 -0.77 22.20
C THR A 140 -14.87 -0.20 21.86
N SER A 141 -15.87 -1.04 21.77
CA SER A 141 -17.24 -0.59 21.51
C SER A 141 -17.85 0.09 22.71
#